data_6822eae5929fde64892ebf444a6673a7
#
_entry.id   6822eae5929fde64892ebf444a6673a7
#
_cell.length_a   1.000
_cell.length_b   1.000
_cell.length_c   1.000
_cell.angle_alpha   90.00
_cell.angle_beta   90.00
_cell.angle_gamma   90.00
#
_symmetry.space_group_name_H-M   'P 1'
#
loop_
_entity.id
_entity.type
_entity.pdbx_description
1 polymer ?
#
loop_
_entity_poly.entity_id
_entity_poly.type
_entity_poly.pdbx_seq_one_letter_code
_entity_poly.pdbx_strand_id
1 'polypeptide(L)'
;LSQNQINYCREKAKEKNLDNQVSFELIDYRQVKGKFDRIVSVGMLEHTGKKFYKTFFKKVHSLLKEDGISLIHTIGSIDYPQPAAPFIQKYIFPGGIVPSLSDLITPIEKTGLIANDIETLIRHYDKTLKHWLDNFQKKRSEVKNMFDERFVKMWEFYLASTSSVFKYRDLVVFQLQLVKSFDSIPSNRRDYIYS
;
A
#
# COMPACT_ATOMS: atom_id res chain seq x y z
N LEU A 1 -2.96 -7.29 11.10
CA LEU A 1 -1.96 -8.13 11.79
C LEU A 1 -2.43 -9.58 11.76
N SER A 2 -1.60 -10.48 11.22
CA SER A 2 -1.94 -11.90 11.04
C SER A 2 -0.78 -12.78 11.53
N GLN A 3 -1.03 -13.58 12.54
CA GLN A 3 -0.05 -14.54 13.08
C GLN A 3 0.35 -15.57 12.01
N ASN A 4 -0.61 -16.02 11.20
CA ASN A 4 -0.33 -16.98 10.13
C ASN A 4 0.65 -16.43 9.09
N GLN A 5 0.49 -15.16 8.70
CA GLN A 5 1.42 -14.51 7.77
C GLN A 5 2.83 -14.37 8.37
N ILE A 6 2.95 -14.00 9.65
CA ILE A 6 4.24 -13.92 10.33
C ILE A 6 4.93 -15.28 10.37
N ASN A 7 4.21 -16.33 10.73
CA ASN A 7 4.75 -17.68 10.78
C ASN A 7 5.26 -18.11 9.40
N TYR A 8 4.44 -17.94 8.36
CA TYR A 8 4.82 -18.21 6.99
C TYR A 8 6.07 -17.43 6.54
N CYS A 9 6.11 -16.13 6.84
CA CYS A 9 7.27 -15.29 6.48
C CYS A 9 8.56 -15.76 7.19
N ARG A 10 8.48 -16.14 8.47
CA ARG A 10 9.62 -16.66 9.23
C ARG A 10 10.12 -17.99 8.67
N GLU A 11 9.21 -18.90 8.31
CA GLU A 11 9.56 -20.16 7.64
C GLU A 11 10.25 -19.90 6.31
N LYS A 12 9.70 -19.01 5.49
CA LYS A 12 10.30 -18.65 4.19
C LYS A 12 11.66 -17.96 4.32
N ALA A 13 11.89 -17.16 5.35
CA ALA A 13 13.20 -16.58 5.61
C ALA A 13 14.24 -17.65 5.94
N LYS A 14 13.88 -18.64 6.78
CA LYS A 14 14.75 -19.78 7.10
C LYS A 14 15.08 -20.63 5.86
N GLU A 15 14.06 -20.99 5.08
CA GLU A 15 14.25 -21.74 3.82
C GLU A 15 15.22 -21.06 2.87
N LYS A 16 15.27 -19.73 2.89
CA LYS A 16 16.15 -18.92 2.05
C LYS A 16 17.46 -18.50 2.72
N ASN A 17 17.75 -18.97 3.93
CA ASN A 17 18.91 -18.58 4.76
C ASN A 17 19.00 -17.05 4.98
N LEU A 18 17.87 -16.39 5.17
CA LEU A 18 17.76 -14.94 5.40
C LEU A 18 17.33 -14.58 6.82
N ASP A 19 17.13 -15.55 7.71
CA ASP A 19 16.64 -15.38 9.08
C ASP A 19 17.60 -14.56 9.97
N ASN A 20 18.88 -14.48 9.61
CA ASN A 20 19.85 -13.60 10.26
C ASN A 20 19.85 -12.15 9.71
N GLN A 21 19.17 -11.89 8.60
CA GLN A 21 19.15 -10.58 7.92
C GLN A 21 17.79 -9.90 8.01
N VAL A 22 16.70 -10.67 8.16
CA VAL A 22 15.34 -10.16 8.19
C VAL A 22 14.60 -10.63 9.44
N SER A 23 13.80 -9.75 10.02
CA SER A 23 12.91 -10.07 11.13
C SER A 23 11.46 -9.74 10.79
N PHE A 24 10.52 -10.54 11.31
CA PHE A 24 9.08 -10.33 11.14
C PHE A 24 8.43 -10.20 12.52
N GLU A 25 7.78 -9.07 12.76
CA GLU A 25 7.17 -8.75 14.04
C GLU A 25 5.66 -8.56 13.92
N LEU A 26 4.90 -9.13 14.84
CA LEU A 26 3.47 -8.90 14.97
C LEU A 26 3.23 -7.72 15.90
N ILE A 27 3.42 -6.52 15.38
CA ILE A 27 3.35 -5.28 16.16
C ILE A 27 2.47 -4.24 15.47
N ASP A 28 1.75 -3.45 16.23
CA ASP A 28 1.10 -2.25 15.72
C ASP A 28 2.18 -1.22 15.34
N TYR A 29 2.09 -0.63 14.15
CA TYR A 29 3.08 0.34 13.66
C TYR A 29 3.31 1.50 14.64
N ARG A 30 2.30 1.86 15.45
CA ARG A 30 2.39 2.92 16.46
C ARG A 30 3.33 2.57 17.60
N GLN A 31 3.57 1.29 17.83
CA GLN A 31 4.44 0.77 18.90
C GLN A 31 5.86 0.49 18.44
N VAL A 32 6.15 0.50 17.14
CA VAL A 32 7.50 0.32 16.59
C VAL A 32 8.45 1.36 17.21
N LYS A 33 9.65 0.96 17.60
CA LYS A 33 10.68 1.84 18.20
C LYS A 33 11.94 1.78 17.36
N GLY A 34 12.83 2.77 17.59
CA GLY A 34 14.13 2.85 16.93
C GLY A 34 14.18 3.90 15.83
N LYS A 35 15.27 3.88 15.08
CA LYS A 35 15.53 4.77 13.94
C LYS A 35 15.96 3.94 12.74
N PHE A 36 15.42 4.27 11.59
CA PHE A 36 15.62 3.51 10.35
C PHE A 36 16.16 4.44 9.25
N ASP A 37 17.08 3.91 8.46
CA ASP A 37 17.62 4.59 7.28
C ASP A 37 16.57 4.66 6.18
N ARG A 38 15.77 3.60 6.04
CA ARG A 38 14.71 3.48 5.03
C ARG A 38 13.44 2.95 5.67
N ILE A 39 12.31 3.56 5.31
CA ILE A 39 10.96 3.11 5.72
C ILE A 39 10.12 2.93 4.47
N VAL A 40 9.55 1.74 4.30
CA VAL A 40 8.63 1.45 3.20
C VAL A 40 7.28 1.00 3.76
N SER A 41 6.20 1.59 3.26
CA SER A 41 4.83 1.19 3.56
C SER A 41 4.09 0.91 2.26
N VAL A 42 3.55 -0.29 2.11
CA VAL A 42 2.84 -0.72 0.90
C VAL A 42 1.46 -1.22 1.28
N GLY A 43 0.41 -0.57 0.78
CA GLY A 43 -0.98 -0.99 0.94
C GLY A 43 -1.50 -0.99 2.39
N MET A 44 -0.82 -0.31 3.30
CA MET A 44 -1.24 -0.24 4.70
C MET A 44 -2.08 1.00 4.99
N LEU A 45 -1.79 2.10 4.31
CA LEU A 45 -2.39 3.41 4.62
C LEU A 45 -3.91 3.40 4.41
N GLU A 46 -4.40 2.67 3.42
CA GLU A 46 -5.81 2.48 3.09
C GLU A 46 -6.62 1.87 4.25
N HIS A 47 -5.95 1.17 5.15
CA HIS A 47 -6.55 0.50 6.30
C HIS A 47 -6.38 1.27 7.62
N THR A 48 -5.63 2.36 7.65
CA THR A 48 -5.42 3.13 8.87
C THR A 48 -6.60 4.05 9.22
N GLY A 49 -7.35 4.49 8.21
CA GLY A 49 -8.42 5.46 8.34
C GLY A 49 -7.94 6.92 8.29
N LYS A 50 -8.65 7.76 7.56
CA LYS A 50 -8.28 9.16 7.26
C LYS A 50 -7.92 9.99 8.51
N LYS A 51 -8.67 9.83 9.60
CA LYS A 51 -8.43 10.52 10.87
C LYS A 51 -7.07 10.21 11.50
N PHE A 52 -6.43 9.12 11.10
CA PHE A 52 -5.14 8.69 11.63
C PHE A 52 -3.95 9.01 10.71
N TYR A 53 -4.15 9.60 9.53
CA TYR A 53 -3.05 9.93 8.62
C TYR A 53 -1.98 10.82 9.28
N LYS A 54 -2.40 11.83 10.03
CA LYS A 54 -1.45 12.65 10.79
C LYS A 54 -0.65 11.83 11.81
N THR A 55 -1.28 10.89 12.50
CA THR A 55 -0.61 10.00 13.46
C THR A 55 0.38 9.07 12.73
N PHE A 56 -0.02 8.54 11.57
CA PHE A 56 0.83 7.71 10.74
C PHE A 56 2.08 8.47 10.29
N PHE A 57 1.94 9.65 9.69
CA PHE A 57 3.09 10.43 9.21
C PHE A 57 3.96 10.95 10.36
N LYS A 58 3.39 11.33 11.51
CA LYS A 58 4.17 11.61 12.72
C LYS A 58 5.02 10.41 13.14
N LYS A 59 4.46 9.20 13.03
CA LYS A 59 5.20 7.99 13.37
C LYS A 59 6.32 7.73 12.38
N VAL A 60 6.08 7.86 11.08
CA VAL A 60 7.13 7.78 10.04
C VAL A 60 8.24 8.79 10.34
N HIS A 61 7.91 10.07 10.58
CA HIS A 61 8.88 11.09 10.94
C HIS A 61 9.71 10.70 12.17
N SER A 62 9.05 10.19 13.23
CA SER A 62 9.74 9.82 14.47
C SER A 62 10.70 8.65 14.32
N LEU A 63 10.40 7.72 13.40
CA LEU A 63 11.21 6.53 13.16
C LEU A 63 12.31 6.73 12.11
N LEU A 64 12.15 7.71 11.22
CA LEU A 64 13.13 7.98 10.18
C LEU A 64 14.36 8.70 10.77
N LYS A 65 15.57 8.28 10.37
CA LYS A 65 16.81 9.02 10.64
C LYS A 65 16.80 10.38 9.93
N GLU A 66 17.71 11.29 10.28
CA GLU A 66 17.74 12.64 9.69
C GLU A 66 18.05 12.58 8.17
N ASP A 67 18.93 11.68 7.77
CA ASP A 67 19.33 11.38 6.38
C ASP A 67 18.47 10.26 5.75
N GLY A 68 17.41 9.84 6.44
CA GLY A 68 16.55 8.74 6.03
C GLY A 68 15.56 9.11 4.93
N ILE A 69 15.15 8.10 4.15
CA ILE A 69 14.13 8.23 3.10
C ILE A 69 12.99 7.26 3.40
N SER A 70 11.75 7.74 3.25
CA SER A 70 10.56 6.90 3.35
C SER A 70 9.82 6.85 2.02
N LEU A 71 9.33 5.66 1.64
CA LEU A 71 8.44 5.45 0.51
C LEU A 71 7.07 4.97 1.00
N ILE A 72 6.04 5.71 0.68
CA ILE A 72 4.65 5.34 0.97
C ILE A 72 3.94 5.02 -0.35
N HIS A 73 3.64 3.74 -0.53
CA HIS A 73 2.90 3.23 -1.68
C HIS A 73 1.47 2.94 -1.25
N THR A 74 0.52 3.60 -1.87
CA THR A 74 -0.91 3.47 -1.54
C THR A 74 -1.79 3.59 -2.78
N ILE A 75 -2.88 2.83 -2.82
CA ILE A 75 -3.95 3.10 -3.76
C ILE A 75 -4.58 4.44 -3.39
N GLY A 76 -4.87 5.25 -4.41
CA GLY A 76 -5.46 6.55 -4.25
C GLY A 76 -6.41 6.91 -5.39
N SER A 77 -7.05 8.06 -5.28
CA SER A 77 -7.90 8.63 -6.32
C SER A 77 -7.36 9.98 -6.79
N ILE A 78 -7.40 10.22 -8.10
CA ILE A 78 -7.11 11.53 -8.70
C ILE A 78 -8.32 12.46 -8.67
N ASP A 79 -9.48 11.93 -8.30
CA ASP A 79 -10.73 12.69 -8.19
C ASP A 79 -10.94 13.18 -6.75
N TYR A 80 -12.00 13.93 -6.56
CA TYR A 80 -12.42 14.37 -5.24
C TYR A 80 -12.65 13.17 -4.30
N PRO A 81 -12.33 13.27 -3.00
CA PRO A 81 -12.48 12.15 -2.07
C PRO A 81 -13.91 11.59 -2.07
N GLN A 82 -14.07 10.35 -2.43
CA GLN A 82 -15.32 9.61 -2.46
C GLN A 82 -15.26 8.42 -1.49
N PRO A 83 -16.37 8.03 -0.87
CA PRO A 83 -16.45 6.75 -0.17
C PRO A 83 -16.19 5.59 -1.15
N ALA A 84 -15.52 4.54 -0.68
CA ALA A 84 -15.43 3.32 -1.48
C ALA A 84 -16.81 2.75 -1.80
N ALA A 85 -16.96 2.15 -2.99
CA ALA A 85 -18.23 1.58 -3.43
C ALA A 85 -18.81 0.59 -2.37
N PRO A 86 -20.12 0.58 -2.13
CA PRO A 86 -20.74 -0.28 -1.11
C PRO A 86 -20.38 -1.75 -1.25
N PHE A 87 -20.25 -2.25 -2.48
CA PHE A 87 -19.79 -3.62 -2.76
C PHE A 87 -18.40 -3.88 -2.21
N ILE A 88 -17.46 -2.97 -2.47
CA ILE A 88 -16.06 -3.08 -2.00
C ILE A 88 -16.02 -3.05 -0.47
N GLN A 89 -16.73 -2.12 0.15
CA GLN A 89 -16.79 -2.01 1.60
C GLN A 89 -17.42 -3.25 2.27
N LYS A 90 -18.43 -3.84 1.64
CA LYS A 90 -19.14 -4.97 2.24
C LYS A 90 -18.39 -6.30 2.08
N TYR A 91 -17.77 -6.53 0.93
CA TYR A 91 -17.31 -7.87 0.57
C TYR A 91 -15.79 -8.00 0.44
N ILE A 92 -15.05 -6.92 0.20
CA ILE A 92 -13.63 -7.00 -0.14
C ILE A 92 -12.76 -6.32 0.92
N PHE A 93 -12.98 -5.02 1.18
CA PHE A 93 -12.19 -4.22 2.10
C PHE A 93 -13.08 -3.44 3.09
N PRO A 94 -13.64 -4.12 4.11
CA PRO A 94 -14.43 -3.45 5.13
C PRO A 94 -13.64 -2.34 5.82
N GLY A 95 -14.17 -1.11 5.80
CA GLY A 95 -13.51 0.06 6.38
C GLY A 95 -12.34 0.61 5.59
N GLY A 96 -12.02 0.05 4.41
CA GLY A 96 -11.00 0.56 3.51
C GLY A 96 -11.35 1.94 2.97
N ILE A 97 -10.34 2.82 2.85
CA ILE A 97 -10.48 4.18 2.34
C ILE A 97 -9.48 4.38 1.21
N VAL A 98 -9.94 4.98 0.13
CA VAL A 98 -9.09 5.41 -0.98
C VAL A 98 -8.82 6.91 -0.82
N PRO A 99 -7.58 7.32 -0.42
CA PRO A 99 -7.26 8.73 -0.25
C PRO A 99 -7.10 9.45 -1.58
N SER A 100 -7.45 10.73 -1.61
CA SER A 100 -6.96 11.65 -2.64
C SER A 100 -5.57 12.17 -2.26
N LEU A 101 -4.85 12.77 -3.20
CA LEU A 101 -3.54 13.35 -2.91
C LEU A 101 -3.63 14.48 -1.85
N SER A 102 -4.69 15.29 -1.86
CA SER A 102 -4.93 16.32 -0.86
C SER A 102 -5.13 15.75 0.55
N ASP A 103 -5.71 14.56 0.68
CA ASP A 103 -5.86 13.86 1.96
C ASP A 103 -4.51 13.44 2.55
N LEU A 104 -3.52 13.21 1.70
CA LEU A 104 -2.18 12.79 2.09
C LEU A 104 -1.24 13.97 2.36
N ILE A 105 -1.20 14.95 1.48
CA ILE A 105 -0.25 16.07 1.55
C ILE A 105 -0.49 16.92 2.80
N THR A 106 -1.74 17.28 3.09
CA THR A 106 -2.07 18.11 4.26
C THR A 106 -1.54 17.52 5.59
N PRO A 107 -1.72 16.24 5.92
CA PRO A 107 -1.11 15.68 7.12
C PRO A 107 0.42 15.53 7.04
N ILE A 108 1.02 15.29 5.84
CA ILE A 108 2.47 15.23 5.67
C ILE A 108 3.11 16.56 6.07
N GLU A 109 2.66 17.68 5.49
CA GLU A 109 3.17 19.03 5.78
C GLU A 109 3.12 19.38 7.29
N LYS A 110 2.05 18.93 7.98
CA LYS A 110 1.87 19.15 9.43
C LYS A 110 2.79 18.31 10.32
N THR A 111 3.66 17.48 9.76
CA THR A 111 4.55 16.59 10.51
C THR A 111 6.03 16.90 10.33
N GLY A 112 6.38 17.87 9.50
CA GLY A 112 7.75 18.22 9.19
C GLY A 112 8.41 17.29 8.15
N LEU A 113 7.66 16.37 7.55
CA LEU A 113 8.12 15.60 6.40
C LEU A 113 7.99 16.43 5.13
N ILE A 114 8.93 16.26 4.23
CA ILE A 114 8.98 16.86 2.91
C ILE A 114 8.66 15.79 1.88
N ALA A 115 7.59 15.97 1.10
CA ALA A 115 7.31 15.13 -0.05
C ALA A 115 8.17 15.60 -1.22
N ASN A 116 9.36 15.02 -1.37
CA ASN A 116 10.33 15.43 -2.38
C ASN A 116 10.13 14.79 -3.75
N ASP A 117 9.37 13.70 -3.81
CA ASP A 117 8.91 13.09 -5.06
C ASP A 117 7.54 12.44 -4.87
N ILE A 118 6.67 12.60 -5.86
CA ILE A 118 5.36 11.97 -5.90
C ILE A 118 5.15 11.42 -7.30
N GLU A 119 5.08 10.11 -7.40
CA GLU A 119 4.76 9.42 -8.63
C GLU A 119 3.33 8.91 -8.63
N THR A 120 2.61 9.18 -9.71
CA THR A 120 1.25 8.69 -9.92
C THR A 120 1.26 7.60 -10.98
N LEU A 121 1.08 6.37 -10.58
CA LEU A 121 1.07 5.21 -11.46
C LEU A 121 -0.36 4.99 -12.00
N ILE A 122 -0.63 5.58 -13.16
CA ILE A 122 -1.92 5.49 -13.84
C ILE A 122 -1.97 4.19 -14.65
N ARG A 123 -3.08 3.43 -14.55
CA ARG A 123 -3.34 2.16 -15.27
C ARG A 123 -2.39 1.00 -14.94
N HIS A 124 -1.44 1.16 -14.02
CA HIS A 124 -0.51 0.09 -13.68
C HIS A 124 -1.24 -1.08 -13.00
N TYR A 125 -2.14 -0.77 -12.08
CA TYR A 125 -2.87 -1.80 -11.32
C TYR A 125 -3.92 -2.54 -12.16
N ASP A 126 -4.40 -1.99 -13.27
CA ASP A 126 -5.22 -2.69 -14.27
C ASP A 126 -4.52 -3.96 -14.77
N LYS A 127 -3.23 -3.88 -15.08
CA LYS A 127 -2.44 -5.04 -15.52
C LYS A 127 -2.36 -6.11 -14.42
N THR A 128 -2.11 -5.70 -13.18
CA THR A 128 -2.08 -6.60 -12.02
C THR A 128 -3.41 -7.34 -11.85
N LEU A 129 -4.52 -6.61 -11.87
CA LEU A 129 -5.85 -7.19 -11.71
C LEU A 129 -6.23 -8.13 -12.84
N LYS A 130 -5.81 -7.84 -14.07
CA LYS A 130 -5.99 -8.76 -15.21
C LYS A 130 -5.21 -10.07 -15.00
N HIS A 131 -3.94 -9.99 -14.60
CA HIS A 131 -3.17 -11.18 -14.29
C HIS A 131 -3.79 -12.01 -13.15
N TRP A 132 -4.32 -11.33 -12.14
CA TRP A 132 -5.05 -12.03 -11.07
C TRP A 132 -6.32 -12.68 -11.57
N LEU A 133 -7.08 -12.01 -12.44
CA LEU A 133 -8.30 -12.58 -13.04
C LEU A 133 -7.96 -13.79 -13.90
N ASP A 134 -6.95 -13.69 -14.76
CA ASP A 134 -6.50 -14.83 -15.61
C ASP A 134 -6.05 -16.03 -14.77
N ASN A 135 -5.30 -15.79 -13.70
CA ASN A 135 -4.87 -16.84 -12.79
C ASN A 135 -6.04 -17.44 -12.01
N PHE A 136 -6.99 -16.61 -11.60
CA PHE A 136 -8.21 -17.06 -10.94
C PHE A 136 -9.05 -17.94 -11.86
N GLN A 137 -9.22 -17.55 -13.14
CA GLN A 137 -9.97 -18.34 -14.11
C GLN A 137 -9.37 -19.74 -14.32
N LYS A 138 -8.04 -19.86 -14.35
CA LYS A 138 -7.35 -21.17 -14.43
C LYS A 138 -7.65 -22.07 -13.24
N LYS A 139 -7.96 -21.49 -12.08
CA LYS A 139 -8.22 -22.16 -10.80
C LYS A 139 -9.69 -22.12 -10.37
N ARG A 140 -10.59 -21.66 -11.25
CA ARG A 140 -11.98 -21.40 -10.93
C ARG A 140 -12.70 -22.59 -10.29
N SER A 141 -12.50 -23.79 -10.82
CA SER A 141 -13.13 -25.01 -10.29
C SER A 141 -12.58 -25.39 -8.92
N GLU A 142 -11.27 -25.21 -8.69
CA GLU A 142 -10.65 -25.44 -7.39
C GLU A 142 -11.23 -24.48 -6.35
N VAL A 143 -11.32 -23.19 -6.68
CA VAL A 143 -11.88 -22.16 -5.79
C VAL A 143 -13.36 -22.41 -5.51
N LYS A 144 -14.14 -22.87 -6.51
CA LYS A 144 -15.53 -23.24 -6.30
C LYS A 144 -15.69 -24.38 -5.29
N ASN A 145 -14.78 -25.36 -5.33
CA ASN A 145 -14.78 -26.47 -4.37
C ASN A 145 -14.34 -26.07 -2.97
N MET A 146 -13.47 -25.04 -2.84
CA MET A 146 -13.03 -24.49 -1.55
C MET A 146 -14.10 -23.63 -0.88
N PHE A 147 -14.90 -22.93 -1.66
CA PHE A 147 -15.93 -21.99 -1.20
C PHE A 147 -17.30 -22.37 -1.79
N ASP A 148 -17.82 -21.56 -2.72
CA ASP A 148 -19.06 -21.81 -3.47
C ASP A 148 -19.10 -20.97 -4.76
N GLU A 149 -20.14 -21.17 -5.58
CA GLU A 149 -20.33 -20.43 -6.83
C GLU A 149 -20.60 -18.92 -6.57
N ARG A 150 -21.20 -18.57 -5.44
CA ARG A 150 -21.45 -17.17 -5.06
C ARG A 150 -20.14 -16.43 -4.81
N PHE A 151 -19.21 -17.07 -4.10
CA PHE A 151 -17.88 -16.50 -3.88
C PHE A 151 -17.12 -16.31 -5.20
N VAL A 152 -17.18 -17.32 -6.08
CA VAL A 152 -16.52 -17.25 -7.40
C VAL A 152 -17.02 -16.06 -8.19
N LYS A 153 -18.35 -15.89 -8.33
CA LYS A 153 -18.94 -14.75 -9.04
C LYS A 153 -18.63 -13.40 -8.39
N MET A 154 -18.64 -13.35 -7.07
CA MET A 154 -18.27 -12.15 -6.33
C MET A 154 -16.81 -11.74 -6.59
N TRP A 155 -15.89 -12.70 -6.61
CA TRP A 155 -14.48 -12.45 -6.85
C TRP A 155 -14.17 -12.07 -8.31
N GLU A 156 -14.80 -12.74 -9.27
CA GLU A 156 -14.76 -12.37 -10.70
C GLU A 156 -15.24 -10.93 -10.91
N PHE A 157 -16.38 -10.58 -10.32
CA PHE A 157 -16.92 -9.22 -10.40
C PHE A 157 -15.96 -8.19 -9.78
N TYR A 158 -15.38 -8.49 -8.62
CA TYR A 158 -14.38 -7.63 -7.98
C TYR A 158 -13.20 -7.36 -8.91
N LEU A 159 -12.56 -8.39 -9.41
CA LEU A 159 -11.38 -8.26 -10.25
C LEU A 159 -11.67 -7.49 -11.54
N ALA A 160 -12.75 -7.83 -12.24
CA ALA A 160 -13.13 -7.20 -13.50
C ALA A 160 -13.55 -5.73 -13.31
N SER A 161 -14.42 -5.45 -12.33
CA SER A 161 -14.91 -4.10 -12.07
C SER A 161 -13.77 -3.17 -11.61
N THR A 162 -12.93 -3.62 -10.68
CA THR A 162 -11.80 -2.83 -10.17
C THR A 162 -10.76 -2.57 -11.26
N SER A 163 -10.46 -3.56 -12.11
CA SER A 163 -9.61 -3.38 -13.29
C SER A 163 -10.15 -2.27 -14.20
N SER A 164 -11.47 -2.25 -14.43
CA SER A 164 -12.11 -1.21 -15.24
C SER A 164 -12.00 0.19 -14.61
N VAL A 165 -12.10 0.29 -13.28
CA VAL A 165 -11.93 1.58 -12.57
C VAL A 165 -10.50 2.09 -12.70
N PHE A 166 -9.48 1.25 -12.49
CA PHE A 166 -8.06 1.64 -12.70
C PHE A 166 -7.76 2.02 -14.16
N LYS A 167 -8.46 1.40 -15.12
CA LYS A 167 -8.21 1.65 -16.53
C LYS A 167 -8.88 2.93 -17.05
N TYR A 168 -10.10 3.21 -16.63
CA TYR A 168 -10.98 4.20 -17.25
C TYR A 168 -11.49 5.29 -16.32
N ARG A 169 -11.22 5.17 -15.01
CA ARG A 169 -11.73 6.10 -14.01
C ARG A 169 -10.59 6.70 -13.20
N ASP A 170 -10.79 6.88 -11.94
CA ASP A 170 -10.04 7.74 -11.04
C ASP A 170 -9.02 7.01 -10.14
N LEU A 171 -9.07 5.68 -10.06
CA LEU A 171 -8.13 4.94 -9.22
C LEU A 171 -6.73 4.91 -9.82
N VAL A 172 -5.76 5.20 -8.98
CA VAL A 172 -4.33 5.19 -9.29
C VAL A 172 -3.55 4.60 -8.12
N VAL A 173 -2.25 4.47 -8.28
CA VAL A 173 -1.35 4.23 -7.16
C VAL A 173 -0.45 5.43 -7.00
N PHE A 174 -0.36 5.96 -5.78
CA PHE A 174 0.62 6.96 -5.40
C PHE A 174 1.85 6.31 -4.80
N GLN A 175 3.02 6.77 -5.20
CA GLN A 175 4.28 6.53 -4.53
C GLN A 175 4.83 7.87 -4.04
N LEU A 176 4.82 8.07 -2.73
CA LEU A 176 5.30 9.31 -2.11
C LEU A 176 6.64 9.05 -1.46
N GLN A 177 7.69 9.69 -1.96
CA GLN A 177 8.99 9.72 -1.32
C GLN A 177 9.05 10.87 -0.33
N LEU A 178 9.36 10.56 0.92
CA LEU A 178 9.34 11.51 2.00
C LEU A 178 10.71 11.55 2.70
N VAL A 179 11.18 12.75 2.99
CA VAL A 179 12.44 13.00 3.70
C VAL A 179 12.22 14.00 4.83
N LYS A 180 13.18 14.16 5.73
CA LYS A 180 13.17 15.17 6.79
C LYS A 180 13.95 16.43 6.43
N SER A 181 14.97 16.29 5.61
CA SER A 181 15.92 17.35 5.27
C SER A 181 16.15 17.36 3.76
N PHE A 182 16.48 18.52 3.21
CA PHE A 182 16.90 18.63 1.82
C PHE A 182 18.19 17.86 1.54
N ASP A 183 19.08 17.74 2.53
CA ASP A 183 20.33 16.98 2.41
C ASP A 183 20.11 15.47 2.24
N SER A 184 18.90 14.98 2.57
CA SER A 184 18.52 13.58 2.39
C SER A 184 18.08 13.26 0.96
N ILE A 185 17.90 14.27 0.09
CA ILE A 185 17.43 14.05 -1.27
C ILE A 185 18.57 13.47 -2.10
N PRO A 186 18.41 12.28 -2.72
CA PRO A 186 19.52 11.58 -3.36
C PRO A 186 20.14 12.33 -4.54
N SER A 187 19.36 13.14 -5.24
CA SER A 187 19.79 13.92 -6.40
C SER A 187 18.80 15.03 -6.73
N ASN A 188 19.26 16.07 -7.37
CA ASN A 188 18.39 17.14 -7.93
C ASN A 188 17.60 16.68 -9.18
N ARG A 189 17.86 15.48 -9.68
CA ARG A 189 17.19 14.85 -10.82
C ARG A 189 16.55 13.55 -10.38
N ARG A 190 15.49 13.14 -11.10
CA ARG A 190 14.79 11.85 -10.83
C ARG A 190 15.52 10.62 -11.40
N ASP A 191 16.64 10.79 -12.09
CA ASP A 191 17.36 9.69 -12.77
C ASP A 191 17.71 8.53 -11.84
N TYR A 192 17.98 8.81 -10.56
CA TYR A 192 18.24 7.80 -9.53
C TYR A 192 17.09 6.81 -9.28
N ILE A 193 15.87 7.14 -9.72
CA ILE A 193 14.70 6.25 -9.59
C ILE A 193 14.75 5.15 -10.67
N TYR A 194 15.44 5.39 -11.77
CA TYR A 194 15.46 4.52 -12.95
C TYR A 194 16.82 3.87 -13.22
N SER A 195 17.82 4.13 -12.38
CA SER A 195 19.18 3.58 -12.47
C SER A 195 19.35 2.24 -11.78
#